data_7eccb50b45c9f6aff5e09232a6cf1c50
#
_entry.id   7eccb50b45c9f6aff5e09232a6cf1c50
#
_cell.length_a   1.000
_cell.length_b   1.000
_cell.length_c   1.000
_cell.angle_alpha   90.00
_cell.angle_beta   90.00
_cell.angle_gamma   90.00
#
_symmetry.space_group_name_H-M   'P 1'
#
loop_
_entity.id
_entity.type
_entity.pdbx_description
1 polymer ?
#
loop_
_entity_poly.entity_id
_entity_poly.type
_entity_poly.pdbx_seq_one_letter_code
_entity_poly.pdbx_strand_id
1 'polypeptide(L)'
;VRADAPPEEMDAEQTNTVPAKTPGRRRRRRTVVLVAGAMLAVVLAGGGLLAWHTVPERWLPWDTAEFPQVDASQLTPAQLRIVESVRAEHSAQRPGTFYSEGVDEAWCANFVSWVMRAAGQPLSNPHSGHWRIPGVYTLQEFYEAQGRFEPVGNRSPRVGDVVLYDRSSGFGQHTNIVVAVDGASATTVGGNEMGKIRVHTLDWSSDDGVLGFGRSVTD
;
A
#
# COMPACT_ATOMS: atom_id res chain seq x y z
N VAL A 1 14.55 96.34 -2.95
CA VAL A 1 14.25 97.14 -1.78
C VAL A 1 14.10 96.14 -0.61
N ARG A 2 15.16 96.09 0.18
CA ARG A 2 15.28 96.17 1.63
C ARG A 2 14.41 95.21 2.41
N ALA A 3 15.04 94.38 3.18
CA ALA A 3 15.68 94.47 4.50
C ALA A 3 14.69 93.99 5.57
N ASP A 4 14.92 93.25 6.55
CA ASP A 4 15.96 93.16 7.58
C ASP A 4 15.80 91.85 8.39
N ALA A 5 16.92 91.37 8.84
CA ALA A 5 17.00 90.51 10.05
C ALA A 5 17.21 91.42 11.25
N PRO A 6 17.42 90.97 12.49
CA PRO A 6 17.40 89.71 13.27
C PRO A 6 16.64 89.92 14.63
N PRO A 7 16.95 89.35 15.77
CA PRO A 7 18.01 88.41 16.23
C PRO A 7 17.55 87.28 17.11
N GLU A 8 18.55 86.41 17.39
CA GLU A 8 18.79 85.43 18.48
C GLU A 8 17.94 85.49 19.74
N GLU A 9 17.61 84.28 20.22
CA GLU A 9 17.85 84.02 21.67
C GLU A 9 18.06 82.50 21.88
N MET A 10 19.10 82.25 22.65
CA MET A 10 19.59 80.95 23.14
C MET A 10 18.66 80.34 24.20
N ASP A 11 18.80 79.07 24.36
CA ASP A 11 18.81 78.27 25.53
C ASP A 11 17.78 77.15 25.59
N ALA A 12 18.27 75.96 25.63
CA ALA A 12 18.17 75.00 26.74
C ALA A 12 18.46 73.62 26.25
N GLU A 13 19.63 73.19 26.58
CA GLU A 13 20.09 71.80 26.59
C GLU A 13 19.16 70.92 27.43
N GLN A 14 18.30 70.18 26.78
CA GLN A 14 17.59 69.07 27.43
C GLN A 14 18.29 67.75 27.11
N THR A 15 19.08 67.29 28.09
CA THR A 15 19.64 65.94 28.16
C THR A 15 18.53 64.90 28.19
N ASN A 16 18.28 64.32 27.05
CA ASN A 16 17.31 63.22 26.92
C ASN A 16 17.98 61.92 27.25
N THR A 17 17.90 61.52 28.53
CA THR A 17 18.30 60.17 28.98
C THR A 17 17.33 59.11 28.43
N VAL A 18 17.77 58.39 27.42
CA VAL A 18 17.06 57.23 26.87
C VAL A 18 17.11 56.11 27.91
N PRO A 19 15.95 55.55 28.37
CA PRO A 19 15.96 54.43 29.27
C PRO A 19 16.37 53.17 28.47
N ALA A 20 17.38 52.48 28.99
CA ALA A 20 17.85 51.20 28.46
C ALA A 20 16.71 50.17 28.39
N LYS A 21 16.33 49.79 27.18
CA LYS A 21 15.39 48.68 26.91
C LYS A 21 16.02 47.36 27.40
N THR A 22 15.50 46.78 28.44
CA THR A 22 15.82 45.43 28.91
C THR A 22 15.37 44.39 27.88
N PRO A 23 16.27 43.71 27.20
CA PRO A 23 15.88 42.67 26.22
C PRO A 23 15.83 41.34 26.96
N GLY A 24 14.68 40.86 27.36
CA GLY A 24 14.77 39.57 28.05
C GLY A 24 13.51 38.70 28.03
N ARG A 25 12.35 39.29 28.19
CA ARG A 25 11.17 38.46 28.51
C ARG A 25 10.41 37.88 27.30
N ARG A 26 10.37 38.61 26.20
CA ARG A 26 9.65 38.12 25.00
C ARG A 26 10.43 37.07 24.19
N ARG A 27 11.77 37.19 24.14
CA ARG A 27 12.61 36.26 23.39
C ARG A 27 12.68 34.89 24.08
N ARG A 28 12.78 34.88 25.44
CA ARG A 28 12.76 33.64 26.21
C ARG A 28 11.45 32.89 26.13
N ARG A 29 10.28 33.57 26.09
CA ARG A 29 8.98 32.92 25.91
C ARG A 29 8.83 32.28 24.53
N ARG A 30 9.32 32.91 23.45
CA ARG A 30 9.29 32.34 22.11
C ARG A 30 10.18 31.09 21.99
N THR A 31 11.36 31.10 22.58
CA THR A 31 12.26 29.95 22.59
C THR A 31 11.69 28.79 23.39
N VAL A 32 11.09 29.04 24.54
CA VAL A 32 10.45 27.98 25.35
C VAL A 32 9.25 27.38 24.64
N VAL A 33 8.41 28.18 23.97
CA VAL A 33 7.28 27.66 23.17
C VAL A 33 7.73 26.86 21.96
N LEU A 34 8.81 27.27 21.29
CA LEU A 34 9.38 26.52 20.17
C LEU A 34 10.02 25.20 20.59
N VAL A 35 10.73 25.19 21.73
CA VAL A 35 11.33 23.96 22.26
C VAL A 35 10.27 23.00 22.79
N ALA A 36 9.22 23.50 23.47
CA ALA A 36 8.11 22.68 23.92
C ALA A 36 7.30 22.10 22.75
N GLY A 37 7.08 22.91 21.68
CA GLY A 37 6.43 22.45 20.46
C GLY A 37 7.24 21.37 19.72
N ALA A 38 8.56 21.55 19.63
CA ALA A 38 9.46 20.57 19.02
C ALA A 38 9.52 19.26 19.82
N MET A 39 9.57 19.35 21.16
CA MET A 39 9.53 18.16 22.03
C MET A 39 8.21 17.41 21.92
N LEU A 40 7.08 18.13 21.87
CA LEU A 40 5.76 17.51 21.68
C LEU A 40 5.66 16.82 20.32
N ALA A 41 6.18 17.43 19.27
CA ALA A 41 6.20 16.83 17.92
C ALA A 41 7.08 15.57 17.87
N VAL A 42 8.23 15.56 18.55
CA VAL A 42 9.10 14.37 18.66
C VAL A 42 8.45 13.27 19.48
N VAL A 43 7.74 13.61 20.56
CA VAL A 43 7.01 12.62 21.38
C VAL A 43 5.82 12.04 20.62
N LEU A 44 5.09 12.88 19.86
CA LEU A 44 3.98 12.40 19.03
C LEU A 44 4.47 11.56 17.84
N ALA A 45 5.56 11.97 17.20
CA ALA A 45 6.17 11.19 16.12
C ALA A 45 6.81 9.89 16.64
N GLY A 46 7.58 9.96 17.73
CA GLY A 46 8.18 8.78 18.36
C GLY A 46 7.15 7.85 19.00
N GLY A 47 6.13 8.40 19.66
CA GLY A 47 5.00 7.63 20.20
C GLY A 47 4.16 6.99 19.10
N GLY A 48 3.95 7.67 17.98
CA GLY A 48 3.27 7.11 16.81
C GLY A 48 4.05 5.96 16.17
N LEU A 49 5.37 6.09 16.02
CA LEU A 49 6.24 5.03 15.51
C LEU A 49 6.30 3.82 16.46
N LEU A 50 6.38 4.05 17.79
CA LEU A 50 6.36 2.97 18.78
C LEU A 50 4.98 2.29 18.84
N ALA A 51 3.90 3.06 18.78
CA ALA A 51 2.54 2.51 18.77
C ALA A 51 2.30 1.67 17.51
N TRP A 52 2.84 2.07 16.35
CA TRP A 52 2.75 1.30 15.11
C TRP A 52 3.38 -0.10 15.23
N HIS A 53 4.51 -0.22 15.92
CA HIS A 53 5.15 -1.51 16.18
C HIS A 53 4.45 -2.38 17.24
N THR A 54 3.55 -1.78 18.02
CA THR A 54 2.80 -2.49 19.07
C THR A 54 1.36 -2.81 18.68
N VAL A 55 0.87 -2.31 17.52
CA VAL A 55 -0.45 -2.68 16.99
C VAL A 55 -0.36 -4.15 16.58
N PRO A 56 -1.17 -5.03 17.17
CA PRO A 56 -1.23 -6.42 16.71
C PRO A 56 -1.57 -6.46 15.23
N GLU A 57 -0.86 -7.28 14.46
CA GLU A 57 -1.03 -7.36 13.00
C GLU A 57 -2.49 -7.61 12.59
N ARG A 58 -3.26 -8.35 13.41
CA ARG A 58 -4.70 -8.60 13.22
C ARG A 58 -5.59 -7.35 13.26
N TRP A 59 -5.06 -6.20 13.73
CA TRP A 59 -5.79 -4.92 13.78
C TRP A 59 -5.40 -3.98 12.64
N LEU A 60 -4.47 -4.41 11.82
CA LEU A 60 -4.14 -3.67 10.61
C LEU A 60 -5.26 -3.93 9.58
N PRO A 61 -5.65 -2.95 8.78
CA PRO A 61 -6.70 -3.12 7.76
C PRO A 61 -6.33 -4.13 6.66
N TRP A 62 -5.07 -4.53 6.59
CA TRP A 62 -4.56 -5.65 5.80
C TRP A 62 -4.20 -6.77 6.75
N ASP A 63 -5.03 -7.78 6.75
CA ASP A 63 -4.87 -8.94 7.59
C ASP A 63 -3.57 -9.67 7.23
N THR A 64 -2.70 -9.88 8.24
CA THR A 64 -1.51 -10.72 8.14
C THR A 64 -1.80 -12.13 8.65
N ALA A 65 -3.05 -12.54 8.53
CA ALA A 65 -3.55 -13.82 9.02
C ALA A 65 -2.65 -14.98 8.61
N GLU A 66 -2.63 -15.98 9.45
CA GLU A 66 -2.06 -17.27 9.09
C GLU A 66 -2.72 -17.80 7.81
N PHE A 67 -1.96 -18.55 7.03
CA PHE A 67 -2.50 -19.16 5.83
C PHE A 67 -3.68 -20.08 6.22
N PRO A 68 -4.85 -19.98 5.54
CA PRO A 68 -6.05 -20.67 5.96
C PRO A 68 -5.89 -22.20 5.89
N GLN A 69 -6.66 -22.89 6.73
CA GLN A 69 -6.88 -24.32 6.55
C GLN A 69 -7.79 -24.51 5.33
N VAL A 70 -7.30 -25.18 4.32
CA VAL A 70 -8.03 -25.42 3.07
C VAL A 70 -8.40 -26.91 3.01
N ASP A 71 -9.67 -27.20 2.81
CA ASP A 71 -10.14 -28.59 2.62
C ASP A 71 -9.74 -29.09 1.24
N ALA A 72 -8.66 -29.84 1.19
CA ALA A 72 -8.11 -30.39 -0.04
C ALA A 72 -9.05 -31.40 -0.73
N SER A 73 -10.01 -31.99 0.02
CA SER A 73 -10.93 -32.99 -0.53
C SER A 73 -11.91 -32.46 -1.56
N GLN A 74 -12.12 -31.13 -1.53
CA GLN A 74 -13.02 -30.42 -2.43
C GLN A 74 -12.30 -29.80 -3.66
N LEU A 75 -10.97 -29.94 -3.73
CA LEU A 75 -10.16 -29.31 -4.77
C LEU A 75 -9.80 -30.31 -5.87
N THR A 76 -9.81 -29.82 -7.10
CA THR A 76 -9.18 -30.53 -8.22
C THR A 76 -7.65 -30.58 -8.00
N PRO A 77 -6.95 -31.54 -8.62
CA PRO A 77 -5.49 -31.60 -8.53
C PRO A 77 -4.79 -30.30 -8.98
N ALA A 78 -5.38 -29.57 -9.91
CA ALA A 78 -4.85 -28.29 -10.38
C ALA A 78 -5.01 -27.19 -9.33
N GLN A 79 -6.19 -27.07 -8.72
CA GLN A 79 -6.44 -26.13 -7.63
C GLN A 79 -5.54 -26.40 -6.42
N LEU A 80 -5.38 -27.68 -6.05
CA LEU A 80 -4.50 -28.07 -4.96
C LEU A 80 -3.06 -27.63 -5.20
N ARG A 81 -2.51 -27.83 -6.41
CA ARG A 81 -1.16 -27.35 -6.74
C ARG A 81 -1.02 -25.83 -6.64
N ILE A 82 -2.06 -25.07 -7.02
CA ILE A 82 -2.05 -23.61 -6.87
C ILE A 82 -2.00 -23.24 -5.38
N VAL A 83 -2.89 -23.79 -4.56
CA VAL A 83 -2.95 -23.54 -3.12
C VAL A 83 -1.63 -23.90 -2.43
N GLU A 84 -1.05 -25.06 -2.75
CA GLU A 84 0.23 -25.49 -2.20
C GLU A 84 1.38 -24.56 -2.61
N SER A 85 1.40 -24.10 -3.86
CA SER A 85 2.40 -23.15 -4.34
C SER A 85 2.27 -21.79 -3.63
N VAL A 86 1.04 -21.28 -3.46
CA VAL A 86 0.78 -20.04 -2.72
C VAL A 86 1.20 -20.19 -1.25
N ARG A 87 0.85 -21.31 -0.61
CA ARG A 87 1.22 -21.60 0.79
C ARG A 87 2.73 -21.61 0.98
N ALA A 88 3.44 -22.27 0.07
CA ALA A 88 4.90 -22.36 0.13
C ALA A 88 5.55 -20.98 0.03
N GLU A 89 5.05 -20.12 -0.88
CA GLU A 89 5.59 -18.78 -1.05
C GLU A 89 5.20 -17.83 0.09
N HIS A 90 3.96 -17.95 0.62
CA HIS A 90 3.56 -17.22 1.82
C HIS A 90 4.45 -17.57 3.01
N SER A 91 4.81 -18.83 3.17
CA SER A 91 5.73 -19.27 4.22
C SER A 91 7.17 -18.80 4.01
N ALA A 92 7.63 -18.81 2.76
CA ALA A 92 9.01 -18.47 2.40
C ALA A 92 9.27 -16.95 2.40
N GLN A 93 8.25 -16.13 2.12
CA GLN A 93 8.36 -14.67 2.05
C GLN A 93 9.56 -14.20 1.21
N ARG A 94 9.76 -14.78 0.02
CA ARG A 94 10.87 -14.41 -0.87
C ARG A 94 10.78 -12.93 -1.30
N PRO A 95 11.92 -12.27 -1.58
CA PRO A 95 11.90 -10.88 -2.04
C PRO A 95 11.23 -10.76 -3.42
N GLY A 96 10.65 -9.58 -3.71
CA GLY A 96 9.94 -9.32 -4.96
C GLY A 96 10.77 -9.58 -6.21
N THR A 97 12.07 -9.30 -6.15
CA THR A 97 13.03 -9.56 -7.24
C THR A 97 13.15 -11.04 -7.62
N PHE A 98 12.77 -11.95 -6.72
CA PHE A 98 12.69 -13.39 -7.06
C PHE A 98 11.59 -13.67 -8.09
N TYR A 99 10.43 -13.03 -7.95
CA TYR A 99 9.27 -13.21 -8.86
C TYR A 99 9.43 -12.40 -10.15
N SER A 100 10.14 -11.28 -10.10
CA SER A 100 10.38 -10.38 -11.24
C SER A 100 11.69 -10.65 -12.00
N GLU A 101 12.35 -11.81 -11.76
CA GLU A 101 13.61 -12.19 -12.43
C GLU A 101 14.73 -11.16 -12.24
N GLY A 102 14.82 -10.59 -11.03
CA GLY A 102 15.87 -9.63 -10.65
C GLY A 102 15.51 -8.17 -10.89
N VAL A 103 14.37 -7.87 -11.48
CA VAL A 103 13.91 -6.48 -11.72
C VAL A 103 13.30 -5.91 -10.45
N ASP A 104 13.68 -4.68 -10.07
CA ASP A 104 13.06 -3.94 -8.98
C ASP A 104 11.84 -3.18 -9.49
N GLU A 105 10.67 -3.75 -9.32
CA GLU A 105 9.38 -3.24 -9.80
C GLU A 105 8.22 -3.70 -8.90
N ALA A 106 7.00 -3.21 -9.16
CA ALA A 106 5.80 -3.74 -8.53
C ALA A 106 5.61 -5.20 -8.96
N TRP A 107 5.48 -6.12 -8.01
CA TRP A 107 5.59 -7.55 -8.28
C TRP A 107 4.34 -8.39 -7.97
N CYS A 108 3.17 -7.76 -7.75
CA CYS A 108 1.93 -8.51 -7.51
C CYS A 108 1.56 -9.43 -8.67
N ALA A 109 1.59 -8.93 -9.92
CA ALA A 109 1.30 -9.73 -11.10
C ALA A 109 2.44 -10.72 -11.44
N ASN A 110 3.69 -10.38 -11.12
CA ASN A 110 4.82 -11.31 -11.21
C ASN A 110 4.65 -12.49 -10.25
N PHE A 111 4.21 -12.24 -9.02
CA PHE A 111 3.90 -13.27 -8.04
C PHE A 111 2.83 -14.23 -8.56
N VAL A 112 1.71 -13.70 -9.07
CA VAL A 112 0.64 -14.51 -9.68
C VAL A 112 1.21 -15.36 -10.82
N SER A 113 1.95 -14.77 -11.74
CA SER A 113 2.55 -15.47 -12.88
C SER A 113 3.49 -16.60 -12.45
N TRP A 114 4.29 -16.33 -11.41
CA TRP A 114 5.20 -17.32 -10.85
C TRP A 114 4.46 -18.49 -10.21
N VAL A 115 3.44 -18.22 -9.39
CA VAL A 115 2.62 -19.25 -8.75
C VAL A 115 1.94 -20.12 -9.80
N MET A 116 1.32 -19.51 -10.83
CA MET A 116 0.67 -20.27 -11.89
C MET A 116 1.65 -21.16 -12.64
N ARG A 117 2.85 -20.69 -12.92
CA ARG A 117 3.92 -21.49 -13.51
C ARG A 117 4.34 -22.66 -12.62
N ALA A 118 4.56 -22.39 -11.32
CA ALA A 118 4.94 -23.42 -10.34
C ALA A 118 3.86 -24.49 -10.18
N ALA A 119 2.59 -24.10 -10.26
CA ALA A 119 1.44 -25.00 -10.21
C ALA A 119 1.19 -25.80 -11.52
N GLY A 120 2.03 -25.62 -12.53
CA GLY A 120 1.88 -26.29 -13.83
C GLY A 120 0.81 -25.67 -14.74
N GLN A 121 0.46 -24.42 -14.52
CA GLN A 121 -0.49 -23.63 -15.32
C GLN A 121 0.15 -22.31 -15.80
N PRO A 122 1.26 -22.34 -16.55
CA PRO A 122 1.98 -21.14 -16.94
C PRO A 122 1.07 -20.22 -17.77
N LEU A 123 1.16 -18.93 -17.45
CA LEU A 123 0.54 -17.88 -18.25
C LEU A 123 1.41 -17.61 -19.48
N SER A 124 0.87 -16.84 -20.42
CA SER A 124 1.62 -16.37 -21.61
C SER A 124 1.34 -14.88 -21.79
N ASN A 125 2.35 -14.05 -21.61
CA ASN A 125 2.23 -12.62 -21.79
C ASN A 125 1.80 -12.29 -23.23
N PRO A 126 0.67 -11.60 -23.44
CA PRO A 126 0.14 -11.31 -24.78
C PRO A 126 1.10 -10.54 -25.68
N HIS A 127 2.02 -9.78 -25.09
CA HIS A 127 2.94 -8.90 -25.82
C HIS A 127 4.32 -9.54 -26.09
N SER A 128 4.74 -10.52 -25.28
CA SER A 128 6.08 -11.13 -25.40
C SER A 128 6.09 -12.64 -25.53
N GLY A 129 4.98 -13.30 -25.22
CA GLY A 129 4.91 -14.76 -25.13
C GLY A 129 5.60 -15.35 -23.89
N HIS A 130 6.23 -14.51 -23.05
CA HIS A 130 6.91 -14.99 -21.85
C HIS A 130 5.89 -15.42 -20.78
N TRP A 131 6.28 -16.33 -19.89
CA TRP A 131 5.40 -16.79 -18.81
C TRP A 131 5.11 -15.67 -17.78
N ARG A 132 6.00 -14.70 -17.63
CA ARG A 132 5.89 -13.61 -16.70
C ARG A 132 5.04 -12.47 -17.28
N ILE A 133 4.01 -12.08 -16.55
CA ILE A 133 3.15 -10.94 -16.86
C ILE A 133 3.31 -9.92 -15.72
N PRO A 134 4.09 -8.83 -15.89
CA PRO A 134 4.40 -7.90 -14.79
C PRO A 134 3.29 -6.91 -14.48
N GLY A 135 2.32 -6.73 -15.38
CA GLY A 135 1.25 -5.73 -15.25
C GLY A 135 -0.13 -6.35 -15.00
N VAL A 136 -0.92 -5.76 -14.10
CA VAL A 136 -2.28 -6.22 -13.80
C VAL A 136 -3.20 -6.10 -15.01
N TYR A 137 -3.11 -5.01 -15.79
CA TYR A 137 -3.90 -4.86 -17.03
C TYR A 137 -3.48 -5.88 -18.09
N THR A 138 -2.20 -6.17 -18.21
CA THR A 138 -1.73 -7.22 -19.15
C THR A 138 -2.17 -8.61 -18.68
N LEU A 139 -2.33 -8.80 -17.38
CA LEU A 139 -2.93 -10.02 -16.83
C LEU A 139 -4.42 -10.12 -17.18
N GLN A 140 -5.15 -9.01 -17.12
CA GLN A 140 -6.54 -8.93 -17.58
C GLN A 140 -6.64 -9.23 -19.08
N GLU A 141 -5.84 -8.58 -19.91
CA GLU A 141 -5.78 -8.84 -21.37
C GLU A 141 -5.53 -10.32 -21.67
N PHE A 142 -4.63 -10.96 -20.92
CA PHE A 142 -4.39 -12.39 -21.08
C PHE A 142 -5.65 -13.22 -20.81
N TYR A 143 -6.37 -12.97 -19.72
CA TYR A 143 -7.57 -13.71 -19.38
C TYR A 143 -8.73 -13.41 -20.35
N GLU A 144 -8.88 -12.17 -20.79
CA GLU A 144 -9.87 -11.78 -21.80
C GLU A 144 -9.61 -12.49 -23.14
N ALA A 145 -8.36 -12.46 -23.62
CA ALA A 145 -7.97 -13.10 -24.87
C ALA A 145 -8.18 -14.63 -24.85
N GLN A 146 -8.14 -15.24 -23.67
CA GLN A 146 -8.42 -16.67 -23.50
C GLN A 146 -9.92 -16.97 -23.24
N GLY A 147 -10.80 -15.95 -23.21
CA GLY A 147 -12.20 -16.12 -22.81
C GLY A 147 -12.37 -16.59 -21.38
N ARG A 148 -11.41 -16.30 -20.51
CA ARG A 148 -11.35 -16.73 -19.10
C ARG A 148 -11.44 -15.58 -18.11
N PHE A 149 -11.72 -14.36 -18.54
CA PHE A 149 -12.02 -13.26 -17.65
C PHE A 149 -13.52 -13.25 -17.32
N GLU A 150 -13.84 -13.26 -16.04
CA GLU A 150 -15.22 -13.21 -15.53
C GLU A 150 -15.40 -11.90 -14.76
N PRO A 151 -16.17 -10.92 -15.27
CA PRO A 151 -16.47 -9.70 -14.54
C PRO A 151 -17.15 -9.99 -13.20
N VAL A 152 -16.89 -9.13 -12.21
CA VAL A 152 -17.56 -9.21 -10.91
C VAL A 152 -19.08 -9.15 -11.09
N GLY A 153 -19.81 -9.94 -10.29
CA GLY A 153 -21.28 -10.02 -10.37
C GLY A 153 -21.83 -11.12 -11.29
N ASN A 154 -21.08 -11.67 -12.22
CA ASN A 154 -21.55 -12.74 -13.08
C ASN A 154 -21.53 -14.10 -12.37
N ARG A 155 -20.43 -14.42 -11.73
CA ARG A 155 -20.22 -15.69 -11.00
C ARG A 155 -19.36 -15.50 -9.77
N SER A 156 -19.55 -16.35 -8.77
CA SER A 156 -18.65 -16.43 -7.62
C SER A 156 -17.26 -16.91 -8.04
N PRO A 157 -16.19 -16.41 -7.38
CA PRO A 157 -14.85 -16.92 -7.56
C PRO A 157 -14.73 -18.38 -7.11
N ARG A 158 -13.71 -19.05 -7.60
CA ARG A 158 -13.33 -20.40 -7.21
C ARG A 158 -11.91 -20.40 -6.69
N VAL A 159 -11.53 -21.38 -5.89
CA VAL A 159 -10.15 -21.59 -5.48
C VAL A 159 -9.26 -21.71 -6.72
N GLY A 160 -8.14 -21.00 -6.73
CA GLY A 160 -7.21 -20.90 -7.83
C GLY A 160 -7.49 -19.78 -8.82
N ASP A 161 -8.64 -19.09 -8.75
CA ASP A 161 -8.90 -17.92 -9.57
C ASP A 161 -8.03 -16.74 -9.15
N VAL A 162 -7.76 -15.85 -10.09
CA VAL A 162 -6.98 -14.62 -9.90
C VAL A 162 -7.91 -13.44 -9.82
N VAL A 163 -7.92 -12.76 -8.68
CA VAL A 163 -8.68 -11.50 -8.51
C VAL A 163 -7.91 -10.37 -9.16
N LEU A 164 -8.59 -9.53 -9.91
CA LEU A 164 -8.05 -8.34 -10.54
C LEU A 164 -8.74 -7.10 -9.97
N TYR A 165 -7.93 -6.15 -9.50
CA TYR A 165 -8.40 -4.91 -8.91
C TYR A 165 -7.95 -3.71 -9.75
N ASP A 166 -8.81 -2.72 -9.86
CA ASP A 166 -8.47 -1.43 -10.45
C ASP A 166 -7.88 -0.45 -9.42
N ARG A 167 -7.69 0.80 -9.86
CA ARG A 167 -7.09 1.84 -9.02
C ARG A 167 -8.01 2.37 -7.91
N SER A 168 -9.29 2.06 -7.95
CA SER A 168 -10.26 2.50 -6.93
C SER A 168 -10.28 1.59 -5.71
N SER A 169 -9.71 0.39 -5.81
CA SER A 169 -9.62 -0.53 -4.69
C SER A 169 -8.71 0.02 -3.57
N GLY A 170 -8.90 -0.47 -2.35
CA GLY A 170 -8.03 -0.16 -1.22
C GLY A 170 -6.56 -0.53 -1.42
N PHE A 171 -6.27 -1.45 -2.33
CA PHE A 171 -4.91 -1.82 -2.76
C PHE A 171 -4.37 -0.93 -3.88
N GLY A 172 -5.22 -0.12 -4.55
CA GLY A 172 -4.93 0.42 -5.86
C GLY A 172 -4.97 -0.70 -6.92
N GLN A 173 -4.34 -0.49 -8.06
CA GLN A 173 -4.23 -1.53 -9.10
C GLN A 173 -3.43 -2.74 -8.57
N HIS A 174 -4.12 -3.88 -8.41
CA HIS A 174 -3.56 -5.04 -7.70
C HIS A 174 -4.12 -6.36 -8.21
N THR A 175 -3.54 -7.48 -7.75
CA THR A 175 -4.02 -8.83 -8.07
C THR A 175 -3.63 -9.82 -6.98
N ASN A 176 -4.58 -10.71 -6.64
CA ASN A 176 -4.44 -11.75 -5.64
C ASN A 176 -4.90 -13.10 -6.20
N ILE A 177 -4.57 -14.18 -5.51
CA ILE A 177 -5.03 -15.54 -5.83
C ILE A 177 -6.03 -15.99 -4.76
N VAL A 178 -7.18 -16.50 -5.17
CA VAL A 178 -8.19 -17.09 -4.30
C VAL A 178 -7.69 -18.43 -3.77
N VAL A 179 -7.64 -18.59 -2.45
CA VAL A 179 -7.18 -19.85 -1.80
C VAL A 179 -8.28 -20.58 -1.03
N ALA A 180 -9.36 -19.86 -0.68
CA ALA A 180 -10.57 -20.45 -0.10
C ALA A 180 -11.79 -19.62 -0.46
N VAL A 181 -12.98 -20.22 -0.45
CA VAL A 181 -14.26 -19.57 -0.66
C VAL A 181 -15.23 -20.03 0.41
N ASP A 182 -15.92 -19.11 1.06
CA ASP A 182 -16.93 -19.38 2.07
C ASP A 182 -18.14 -18.45 1.86
N GLY A 183 -19.24 -18.99 1.35
CA GLY A 183 -20.46 -18.24 1.04
C GLY A 183 -20.19 -17.08 0.08
N ALA A 184 -20.34 -15.84 0.55
CA ALA A 184 -20.16 -14.60 -0.20
C ALA A 184 -18.74 -14.00 -0.04
N SER A 185 -17.85 -14.66 0.69
CA SER A 185 -16.47 -14.20 0.89
C SER A 185 -15.44 -15.20 0.41
N ALA A 186 -14.28 -14.70 0.06
CA ALA A 186 -13.12 -15.50 -0.31
C ALA A 186 -11.90 -15.10 0.53
N THR A 187 -11.03 -16.07 0.77
CA THR A 187 -9.68 -15.77 1.25
C THR A 187 -8.75 -15.69 0.06
N THR A 188 -8.01 -14.62 -0.04
CA THR A 188 -7.08 -14.33 -1.12
C THR A 188 -5.67 -14.13 -0.59
N VAL A 189 -4.68 -14.36 -1.45
CA VAL A 189 -3.26 -14.12 -1.13
C VAL A 189 -2.62 -13.32 -2.26
N GLY A 190 -1.98 -12.23 -1.89
CA GLY A 190 -1.30 -11.33 -2.82
C GLY A 190 0.16 -11.11 -2.48
N GLY A 191 0.94 -10.83 -3.50
CA GLY A 191 2.32 -10.38 -3.39
C GLY A 191 2.45 -8.87 -3.50
N ASN A 192 3.57 -8.30 -3.06
CA ASN A 192 3.86 -6.87 -3.09
C ASN A 192 2.97 -6.00 -2.19
N GLU A 193 2.48 -6.55 -1.13
CA GLU A 193 1.68 -5.84 -0.15
C GLU A 193 2.58 -5.36 0.98
N MET A 194 3.03 -4.09 0.88
CA MET A 194 4.10 -3.55 1.71
C MET A 194 5.39 -4.41 1.65
N GLY A 195 5.70 -4.95 0.47
CA GLY A 195 6.87 -5.80 0.24
C GLY A 195 6.74 -7.23 0.77
N LYS A 196 5.54 -7.69 1.10
CA LYS A 196 5.25 -9.02 1.65
C LYS A 196 4.22 -9.77 0.81
N ILE A 197 4.09 -11.07 1.10
CA ILE A 197 2.98 -11.91 0.65
C ILE A 197 2.00 -11.98 1.82
N ARG A 198 0.74 -11.57 1.58
CA ARG A 198 -0.27 -11.45 2.64
C ARG A 198 -1.56 -12.17 2.30
N VAL A 199 -2.30 -12.50 3.35
CA VAL A 199 -3.62 -13.13 3.29
C VAL A 199 -4.68 -12.07 3.57
N HIS A 200 -5.77 -12.07 2.80
CA HIS A 200 -6.91 -11.16 2.98
C HIS A 200 -8.23 -11.90 2.87
N THR A 201 -9.25 -11.34 3.51
CA THR A 201 -10.64 -11.66 3.24
C THR A 201 -11.17 -10.69 2.19
N LEU A 202 -11.81 -11.21 1.16
CA LEU A 202 -12.46 -10.47 0.08
C LEU A 202 -13.97 -10.71 0.15
N ASP A 203 -14.75 -9.67 0.29
CA ASP A 203 -16.19 -9.67 -0.02
C ASP A 203 -16.36 -9.05 -1.42
N TRP A 204 -16.41 -9.89 -2.44
CA TRP A 204 -16.46 -9.42 -3.82
C TRP A 204 -17.77 -8.73 -4.21
N SER A 205 -18.77 -8.76 -3.35
CA SER A 205 -20.06 -8.07 -3.59
C SER A 205 -20.05 -6.64 -3.09
N SER A 206 -19.18 -6.31 -2.13
CA SER A 206 -19.13 -5.01 -1.46
C SER A 206 -17.78 -4.31 -1.57
N ASP A 207 -16.68 -5.03 -1.89
CA ASP A 207 -15.36 -4.43 -2.00
C ASP A 207 -15.21 -3.64 -3.29
N ASP A 208 -14.94 -2.35 -3.14
CA ASP A 208 -14.74 -1.44 -4.28
C ASP A 208 -13.50 -1.84 -5.11
N GLY A 209 -13.60 -1.62 -6.41
CA GLY A 209 -12.48 -1.77 -7.33
C GLY A 209 -12.17 -3.20 -7.75
N VAL A 210 -12.99 -4.20 -7.40
CA VAL A 210 -12.88 -5.55 -7.97
C VAL A 210 -13.39 -5.52 -9.41
N LEU A 211 -12.50 -5.72 -10.37
CA LEU A 211 -12.84 -5.82 -11.81
C LEU A 211 -13.50 -7.15 -12.14
N GLY A 212 -12.96 -8.22 -11.59
CA GLY A 212 -13.39 -9.58 -11.85
C GLY A 212 -12.31 -10.62 -11.56
N PHE A 213 -12.50 -11.80 -12.15
CA PHE A 213 -11.70 -12.98 -11.88
C PHE A 213 -11.13 -13.57 -13.17
N GLY A 214 -9.80 -13.78 -13.17
CA GLY A 214 -9.15 -14.62 -14.17
C GLY A 214 -9.30 -16.09 -13.78
N ARG A 215 -9.97 -16.89 -14.60
CA ARG A 215 -10.14 -18.34 -14.36
C ARG A 215 -8.85 -19.08 -14.65
N SER A 216 -8.22 -19.62 -13.63
CA SER A 216 -6.94 -20.32 -13.76
C SER A 216 -7.12 -21.81 -14.05
N VAL A 217 -8.22 -22.38 -13.64
CA VAL A 217 -8.57 -23.79 -13.88
C VAL A 217 -9.72 -23.84 -14.87
N THR A 218 -9.49 -24.48 -16.01
CA THR A 218 -10.57 -24.86 -16.93
C THR A 218 -11.22 -26.13 -16.41
N ASP A 219 -12.54 -26.14 -16.39
CA ASP A 219 -13.36 -27.32 -16.08
C ASP A 219 -13.13 -28.44 -17.09
#